data_66dcc56cd71ea35a8ae622addb485918
#
_entry.id   66dcc56cd71ea35a8ae622addb485918
#
_cell.length_a   1.000
_cell.length_b   1.000
_cell.length_c   1.000
_cell.angle_alpha   90.00
_cell.angle_beta   90.00
_cell.angle_gamma   90.00
#
_symmetry.space_group_name_H-M   'P 1'
#
loop_
_entity.id
_entity.type
_entity.pdbx_description
1 polymer ?
#
loop_
_entity_poly.entity_id
_entity_poly.type
_entity_poly.pdbx_seq_one_letter_code
_entity_poly.pdbx_strand_id
1 'polypeptide(L)'
;MRSLFMTIFMAIAIAGVVMAQVEGTQQQKRPKVTQRQINQQKRIKQGVKSGQLTRGETRRVERQQRRIQANKRMDKRETGGKLTPKNKAQLNRMQNRASRHIYRAKHNARVQKPAP
;
A
#
# COMPACT_ATOMS: atom_id res chain seq x y z
N MET A 1 -3.96 75.77 -3.27
CA MET A 1 -3.29 75.97 -4.57
C MET A 1 -2.41 74.81 -4.85
N ARG A 2 -2.73 74.11 -5.92
CA ARG A 2 -1.89 73.34 -6.82
C ARG A 2 -1.19 72.15 -6.17
N SER A 3 -1.75 71.02 -6.12
CA SER A 3 -1.86 70.03 -7.17
C SER A 3 -0.54 69.66 -7.80
N LEU A 4 -0.06 68.52 -7.51
CA LEU A 4 0.44 67.61 -8.59
C LEU A 4 0.30 66.16 -8.17
N PHE A 5 -0.65 65.57 -8.76
CA PHE A 5 -0.82 64.15 -8.80
C PHE A 5 0.27 63.54 -9.67
N MET A 6 1.01 62.62 -9.14
CA MET A 6 1.85 61.80 -9.99
C MET A 6 1.53 60.33 -9.66
N THR A 7 0.56 59.88 -10.39
CA THR A 7 0.20 58.44 -10.47
C THR A 7 1.32 57.72 -11.18
N ILE A 8 2.11 56.97 -10.43
CA ILE A 8 3.01 55.98 -11.03
C ILE A 8 2.28 54.66 -10.98
N PHE A 9 1.72 54.29 -12.10
CA PHE A 9 1.27 52.93 -12.37
C PHE A 9 2.50 52.08 -12.60
N MET A 10 2.91 51.36 -11.58
CA MET A 10 3.93 50.31 -11.75
C MET A 10 3.21 48.98 -11.86
N ALA A 11 2.90 48.59 -13.09
CA ALA A 11 2.43 47.28 -13.42
C ALA A 11 3.60 46.29 -13.26
N ILE A 12 3.66 45.65 -12.11
CA ILE A 12 4.55 44.51 -11.93
C ILE A 12 3.80 43.28 -12.46
N ALA A 13 4.11 42.93 -13.68
CA ALA A 13 3.75 41.61 -14.20
C ALA A 13 4.61 40.57 -13.49
N ILE A 14 4.07 40.03 -12.41
CA ILE A 14 4.64 38.83 -11.80
C ILE A 14 4.27 37.67 -12.71
N ALA A 15 5.16 37.35 -13.64
CA ALA A 15 5.13 36.07 -14.33
C ALA A 15 5.36 34.99 -13.26
N GLY A 16 4.27 34.43 -12.75
CA GLY A 16 4.29 33.27 -11.88
C GLY A 16 4.87 32.09 -12.63
N VAL A 17 6.16 31.87 -12.49
CA VAL A 17 6.76 30.59 -12.80
C VAL A 17 6.19 29.63 -11.75
N VAL A 18 5.11 28.95 -12.10
CA VAL A 18 4.68 27.76 -11.37
C VAL A 18 5.77 26.73 -11.63
N MET A 19 6.79 26.74 -10.80
CA MET A 19 7.65 25.59 -10.63
C MET A 19 6.72 24.51 -10.09
N ALA A 20 6.28 23.63 -10.98
CA ALA A 20 5.76 22.35 -10.57
C ALA A 20 6.89 21.69 -9.76
N GLN A 21 6.82 21.85 -8.47
CA GLN A 21 7.59 21.03 -7.56
C GLN A 21 7.10 19.62 -7.81
N VAL A 22 7.84 18.90 -8.61
CA VAL A 22 7.83 17.45 -8.58
C VAL A 22 8.27 17.14 -7.16
N GLU A 23 7.28 17.05 -6.26
CA GLU A 23 7.48 16.46 -4.97
C GLU A 23 8.02 15.07 -5.27
N GLY A 24 9.33 14.95 -5.19
CA GLY A 24 9.98 13.67 -5.15
C GLY A 24 9.25 12.89 -4.08
N THR A 25 8.44 11.95 -4.50
CA THR A 25 7.70 11.07 -3.62
C THR A 25 8.74 10.47 -2.70
N GLN A 26 8.90 11.05 -1.54
CA GLN A 26 9.67 10.50 -0.43
C GLN A 26 9.04 9.12 -0.24
N GLN A 27 9.64 8.14 -0.84
CA GLN A 27 9.24 6.74 -0.68
C GLN A 27 9.54 6.41 0.76
N GLN A 28 8.63 6.84 1.62
CA GLN A 28 8.67 6.63 3.05
C GLN A 28 8.85 5.12 3.25
N LYS A 29 10.05 4.72 3.65
CA LYS A 29 10.46 3.32 3.78
C LYS A 29 9.45 2.59 4.66
N ARG A 30 8.48 1.97 4.02
CA ARG A 30 7.36 1.30 4.69
C ARG A 30 7.89 0.19 5.58
N PRO A 31 7.33 0.01 6.78
CA PRO A 31 7.72 -1.08 7.66
C PRO A 31 7.69 -2.42 6.91
N LYS A 32 8.70 -3.26 7.12
CA LYS A 32 8.86 -4.57 6.42
C LYS A 32 7.58 -5.41 6.42
N VAL A 33 6.85 -5.43 7.54
CA VAL A 33 5.57 -6.14 7.67
C VAL A 33 4.53 -5.60 6.68
N THR A 34 4.42 -4.29 6.54
CA THR A 34 3.48 -3.64 5.60
C THR A 34 3.88 -3.89 4.16
N GLN A 35 5.16 -3.78 3.84
CA GLN A 35 5.66 -4.05 2.49
C GLN A 35 5.39 -5.49 2.05
N ARG A 36 5.57 -6.46 2.96
CA ARG A 36 5.24 -7.87 2.67
C ARG A 36 3.75 -8.07 2.42
N GLN A 37 2.87 -7.40 3.17
CA GLN A 37 1.42 -7.49 2.92
C GLN A 37 1.06 -6.96 1.53
N ILE A 38 1.63 -5.85 1.12
CA ILE A 38 1.42 -5.28 -0.23
C ILE A 38 1.88 -6.28 -1.31
N ASN A 39 3.05 -6.87 -1.15
CA ASN A 39 3.58 -7.85 -2.09
C ASN A 39 2.71 -9.12 -2.14
N GLN A 40 2.20 -9.58 -1.01
CA GLN A 40 1.27 -10.71 -0.95
C GLN A 40 -0.05 -10.38 -1.67
N GLN A 41 -0.60 -9.19 -1.48
CA GLN A 41 -1.81 -8.75 -2.18
C GLN A 41 -1.61 -8.65 -3.70
N LYS A 42 -0.47 -8.14 -4.14
CA LYS A 42 -0.12 -8.13 -5.57
C LYS A 42 -0.11 -9.54 -6.17
N ARG A 43 0.49 -10.49 -5.46
CA ARG A 43 0.54 -11.91 -5.89
C ARG A 43 -0.83 -12.56 -5.93
N ILE A 44 -1.70 -12.26 -4.97
CA ILE A 44 -3.10 -12.75 -4.96
C ILE A 44 -3.85 -12.17 -6.17
N LYS A 45 -3.80 -10.86 -6.38
CA LYS A 45 -4.44 -10.22 -7.53
C LYS A 45 -3.96 -10.80 -8.86
N GLN A 46 -2.65 -10.99 -9.01
CA GLN A 46 -2.09 -11.63 -10.20
C GLN A 46 -2.59 -13.05 -10.37
N GLY A 47 -2.65 -13.84 -9.29
CA GLY A 47 -3.17 -15.20 -9.33
C GLY A 47 -4.65 -15.29 -9.71
N VAL A 48 -5.46 -14.34 -9.25
CA VAL A 48 -6.87 -14.23 -9.66
C VAL A 48 -6.98 -13.86 -11.14
N LYS A 49 -6.25 -12.82 -11.56
CA LYS A 49 -6.28 -12.35 -12.96
C LYS A 49 -5.82 -13.40 -13.95
N SER A 50 -4.82 -14.19 -13.60
CA SER A 50 -4.28 -15.25 -14.46
C SER A 50 -5.04 -16.58 -14.38
N GLY A 51 -6.07 -16.68 -13.52
CA GLY A 51 -6.78 -17.93 -13.28
C GLY A 51 -6.02 -18.98 -12.47
N GLN A 52 -4.84 -18.68 -11.98
CA GLN A 52 -4.04 -19.57 -11.14
C GLN A 52 -4.65 -19.79 -9.75
N LEU A 53 -5.49 -18.88 -9.28
CA LEU A 53 -6.22 -19.00 -8.03
C LEU A 53 -7.70 -19.26 -8.32
N THR A 54 -8.22 -20.35 -7.81
CA THR A 54 -9.67 -20.61 -7.83
C THR A 54 -10.39 -19.67 -6.85
N ARG A 55 -11.71 -19.52 -7.00
CA ARG A 55 -12.53 -18.70 -6.07
C ARG A 55 -12.38 -19.15 -4.62
N GLY A 56 -12.35 -20.48 -4.39
CA GLY A 56 -12.17 -21.04 -3.05
C GLY A 56 -10.81 -20.74 -2.44
N GLU A 57 -9.76 -20.85 -3.24
CA GLU A 57 -8.40 -20.51 -2.82
C GLU A 57 -8.24 -19.01 -2.56
N THR A 58 -8.78 -18.19 -3.43
CA THR A 58 -8.81 -16.73 -3.24
C THR A 58 -9.46 -16.36 -1.91
N ARG A 59 -10.65 -16.88 -1.62
CA ARG A 59 -11.32 -16.63 -0.33
C ARG A 59 -10.48 -17.07 0.87
N ARG A 60 -9.75 -18.19 0.75
CA ARG A 60 -8.90 -18.72 1.83
C ARG A 60 -7.71 -17.81 2.09
N VAL A 61 -6.97 -17.42 1.06
CA VAL A 61 -5.81 -16.53 1.20
C VAL A 61 -6.21 -15.12 1.64
N GLU A 62 -7.36 -14.61 1.18
CA GLU A 62 -7.90 -13.32 1.60
C GLU A 62 -8.33 -13.33 3.08
N ARG A 63 -8.99 -14.39 3.56
CA ARG A 63 -9.27 -14.53 5.00
C ARG A 63 -8.01 -14.53 5.83
N GLN A 64 -6.95 -15.17 5.35
CA GLN A 64 -5.66 -15.16 6.04
C GLN A 64 -5.04 -13.77 6.07
N GLN A 65 -5.10 -13.00 4.99
CA GLN A 65 -4.65 -11.62 4.95
C GLN A 65 -5.44 -10.73 5.93
N ARG A 66 -6.76 -10.86 5.98
CA ARG A 66 -7.59 -10.13 6.95
C ARG A 66 -7.22 -10.45 8.40
N ARG A 67 -6.92 -11.71 8.71
CA ARG A 67 -6.48 -12.13 10.04
C ARG A 67 -5.13 -11.50 10.43
N ILE A 68 -4.16 -11.50 9.51
CA ILE A 68 -2.87 -10.85 9.72
C ILE A 68 -3.06 -9.34 9.98
N GLN A 69 -3.93 -8.70 9.20
CA GLN A 69 -4.21 -7.28 9.35
C GLN A 69 -4.93 -6.96 10.68
N ALA A 70 -5.85 -7.81 11.09
CA ALA A 70 -6.54 -7.66 12.38
C ALA A 70 -5.55 -7.77 13.55
N ASN A 71 -4.69 -8.79 13.59
CA ASN A 71 -3.66 -8.94 14.60
C ASN A 71 -2.72 -7.73 14.63
N LYS A 72 -2.26 -7.28 13.47
CA LYS A 72 -1.41 -6.10 13.38
C LYS A 72 -2.06 -4.84 13.98
N ARG A 73 -3.37 -4.65 13.75
CA ARG A 73 -4.10 -3.51 14.33
C ARG A 73 -4.26 -3.65 15.85
N MET A 74 -4.59 -4.84 16.33
CA MET A 74 -4.69 -5.12 17.77
C MET A 74 -3.35 -4.87 18.46
N ASP A 75 -2.28 -5.47 17.96
CA ASP A 75 -0.93 -5.30 18.49
C ASP A 75 -0.54 -3.82 18.58
N LYS A 76 -0.86 -3.03 17.56
CA LYS A 76 -0.59 -1.59 17.56
C LYS A 76 -1.43 -0.82 18.59
N ARG A 77 -2.68 -1.20 18.80
CA ARG A 77 -3.53 -0.55 19.82
C ARG A 77 -3.00 -0.80 21.22
N GLU A 78 -2.56 -2.03 21.50
CA GLU A 78 -2.02 -2.40 22.81
C GLU A 78 -0.68 -1.73 23.10
N THR A 79 0.08 -1.37 22.09
CA THR A 79 1.46 -0.86 22.22
C THR A 79 1.63 0.60 21.84
N GLY A 80 0.54 1.37 21.78
CA GLY A 80 0.61 2.81 21.45
C GLY A 80 1.07 3.10 20.03
N GLY A 81 0.75 2.21 19.06
CA GLY A 81 0.98 2.43 17.63
C GLY A 81 2.26 1.78 17.06
N LYS A 82 3.14 1.27 17.90
CA LYS A 82 4.40 0.61 17.47
C LYS A 82 4.32 -0.89 17.75
N LEU A 83 4.82 -1.69 16.80
CA LEU A 83 4.92 -3.14 16.99
C LEU A 83 6.15 -3.49 17.83
N THR A 84 5.96 -4.27 18.88
CA THR A 84 7.06 -4.83 19.67
C THR A 84 7.85 -5.87 18.86
N PRO A 85 9.08 -6.22 19.24
CA PRO A 85 9.84 -7.31 18.62
C PRO A 85 9.07 -8.64 18.62
N LYS A 86 8.36 -8.96 19.70
CA LYS A 86 7.50 -10.15 19.83
C LYS A 86 6.37 -10.14 18.80
N ASN A 87 5.65 -9.02 18.67
CA ASN A 87 4.56 -8.86 17.72
C ASN A 87 5.07 -8.96 16.26
N LYS A 88 6.22 -8.33 15.97
CA LYS A 88 6.87 -8.45 14.66
C LYS A 88 7.22 -9.89 14.32
N ALA A 89 7.77 -10.64 15.26
CA ALA A 89 8.10 -12.05 15.08
C ALA A 89 6.84 -12.90 14.81
N GLN A 90 5.76 -12.67 15.55
CA GLN A 90 4.47 -13.34 15.35
C GLN A 90 3.89 -13.03 13.97
N LEU A 91 3.82 -11.76 13.59
CA LEU A 91 3.32 -11.33 12.28
C LEU A 91 4.19 -11.90 11.15
N ASN A 92 5.51 -11.95 11.30
CA ASN A 92 6.40 -12.57 10.34
C ASN A 92 6.10 -14.06 10.14
N ARG A 93 5.87 -14.81 11.21
CA ARG A 93 5.46 -16.23 11.11
C ARG A 93 4.14 -16.37 10.36
N MET A 94 3.14 -15.52 10.66
CA MET A 94 1.86 -15.53 9.96
C MET A 94 2.03 -15.20 8.46
N GLN A 95 2.84 -14.21 8.13
CA GLN A 95 3.13 -13.83 6.75
C GLN A 95 3.93 -14.90 5.99
N ASN A 96 4.86 -15.59 6.65
CA ASN A 96 5.57 -16.72 6.05
C ASN A 96 4.61 -17.84 5.69
N ARG A 97 3.67 -18.15 6.58
CA ARG A 97 2.62 -19.14 6.32
C ARG A 97 1.72 -18.71 5.17
N ALA A 98 1.29 -17.46 5.16
CA ALA A 98 0.49 -16.90 4.07
C ALA A 98 1.22 -16.94 2.72
N SER A 99 2.50 -16.60 2.68
CA SER A 99 3.32 -16.69 1.46
C SER A 99 3.38 -18.10 0.90
N ARG A 100 3.54 -19.10 1.77
CA ARG A 100 3.52 -20.51 1.34
C ARG A 100 2.14 -20.94 0.81
N HIS A 101 1.07 -20.48 1.43
CA HIS A 101 -0.30 -20.79 0.95
C HIS A 101 -0.57 -20.17 -0.41
N ILE A 102 -0.20 -18.89 -0.60
CA ILE A 102 -0.33 -18.20 -1.90
C ILE A 102 0.48 -18.94 -2.97
N TYR A 103 1.71 -19.31 -2.65
CA TYR A 103 2.58 -20.04 -3.59
C TYR A 103 1.95 -21.37 -4.00
N ARG A 104 1.55 -22.20 -3.03
CA ARG A 104 0.94 -23.51 -3.30
C ARG A 104 -0.35 -23.38 -4.10
N ALA A 105 -1.20 -22.41 -3.75
CA ALA A 105 -2.44 -22.18 -4.46
C ALA A 105 -2.23 -21.75 -5.91
N LYS A 106 -1.19 -20.97 -6.19
CA LYS A 106 -0.84 -20.56 -7.56
C LYS A 106 -0.14 -21.63 -8.40
N HIS A 107 0.44 -22.66 -7.76
CA HIS A 107 1.24 -23.69 -8.44
C HIS A 107 0.66 -25.08 -8.27
N ASN A 108 -0.64 -25.19 -7.98
CA ASN A 108 -1.34 -26.47 -8.02
C ASN A 108 -1.99 -26.69 -9.39
N ALA A 109 -2.50 -27.93 -9.62
CA ALA A 109 -3.18 -28.30 -10.87
C ALA A 109 -4.58 -27.67 -11.03
N ARG A 110 -5.07 -26.93 -10.02
CA ARG A 110 -6.39 -26.31 -10.04
C ARG A 110 -6.30 -24.94 -10.70
N VAL A 111 -6.71 -24.87 -11.94
CA VAL A 111 -6.76 -23.62 -12.68
C VAL A 111 -8.22 -23.23 -12.84
N GLN A 112 -8.55 -21.99 -12.48
CA GLN A 112 -9.86 -21.45 -12.81
C GLN A 112 -9.80 -20.94 -14.25
N LYS A 113 -10.74 -21.42 -15.07
CA LYS A 113 -10.92 -20.89 -16.43
C LYS A 113 -11.11 -19.37 -16.34
N PRO A 114 -10.33 -18.55 -17.06
CA PRO A 114 -10.52 -17.10 -17.03
C PRO A 114 -11.96 -16.78 -17.38
N ALA A 115 -12.54 -15.82 -16.66
CA ALA A 115 -13.85 -15.30 -17.04
C ALA A 115 -13.75 -14.70 -18.45
N PRO A 116 -14.76 -14.92 -19.28
CA PRO A 116 -14.78 -14.36 -20.63
C PRO A 116 -14.75 -12.83 -20.61
#